data_6735b3076968768617931a730dbb694b
#
_entry.id   6735b3076968768617931a730dbb694b
#
_cell.length_a   1.000
_cell.length_b   1.000
_cell.length_c   1.000
_cell.angle_alpha   90.00
_cell.angle_beta   90.00
_cell.angle_gamma   90.00
#
_symmetry.space_group_name_H-M   'P 1'
#
loop_
_entity.id
_entity.type
_entity.pdbx_description
1 polymer ?
#
loop_
_entity_poly.entity_id
_entity_poly.type
_entity_poly.pdbx_seq_one_letter_code
_entity_poly.pdbx_strand_id
1 'polypeptide(L)'
;MDIRDATDAELRRLKRMIDGELSRRETLANAGRAMDDIARSVLAAQGITDGDEWVQPTDATNAYPKDWTVTHDGKTWVSLTPANVWEPPTAWREVVEEGETPEWVQPTGAHDAYQKGDTVAFEGAEYVSLIDGNTWSPTAYPQGWEKINA
;
A
#
# COMPACT_ATOMS: atom_id res chain seq x y z
N MET A 1 25.26 -22.11 2.99
CA MET A 1 25.93 -22.66 4.18
C MET A 1 24.90 -23.41 5.02
N ASP A 2 25.17 -24.66 5.40
CA ASP A 2 24.33 -25.33 6.38
C ASP A 2 24.76 -24.86 7.78
N ILE A 3 23.80 -24.41 8.58
CA ILE A 3 24.05 -23.91 9.93
C ILE A 3 24.67 -24.99 10.86
N ARG A 4 24.46 -26.25 10.54
CA ARG A 4 25.00 -27.40 11.31
C ARG A 4 26.50 -27.58 11.11
N ASP A 5 27.04 -27.07 10.02
CA ASP A 5 28.49 -27.17 9.70
C ASP A 5 29.27 -25.93 10.15
N ALA A 6 28.57 -24.93 10.70
CA ALA A 6 29.18 -23.69 11.14
C ALA A 6 29.86 -23.87 12.52
N THR A 7 30.99 -23.19 12.69
CA THR A 7 31.67 -23.13 13.99
C THR A 7 30.90 -22.27 14.99
N ASP A 8 31.15 -22.44 16.27
CA ASP A 8 30.54 -21.61 17.34
C ASP A 8 30.79 -20.09 17.10
N ALA A 9 31.97 -19.74 16.60
CA ALA A 9 32.33 -18.35 16.32
C ALA A 9 31.48 -17.77 15.16
N GLU A 10 31.29 -18.56 14.11
CA GLU A 10 30.43 -18.21 12.98
C GLU A 10 28.97 -18.07 13.40
N LEU A 11 28.48 -19.00 14.21
CA LEU A 11 27.11 -18.95 14.74
C LEU A 11 26.86 -17.71 15.59
N ARG A 12 27.81 -17.32 16.44
CA ARG A 12 27.69 -16.09 17.23
C ARG A 12 27.75 -14.83 16.38
N ARG A 13 28.55 -14.85 15.32
CA ARG A 13 28.61 -13.73 14.35
C ARG A 13 27.26 -13.58 13.62
N LEU A 14 26.71 -14.67 13.10
CA LEU A 14 25.42 -14.68 12.42
C LEU A 14 24.30 -14.20 13.36
N LYS A 15 24.31 -14.67 14.60
CA LYS A 15 23.33 -14.22 15.60
C LYS A 15 23.37 -12.70 15.81
N ARG A 16 24.57 -12.12 15.94
CA ARG A 16 24.71 -10.66 16.10
C ARG A 16 24.21 -9.90 14.86
N MET A 17 24.46 -10.41 13.66
CA MET A 17 23.95 -9.81 12.42
C MET A 17 22.44 -9.88 12.33
N ILE A 18 21.83 -11.00 12.69
CA ILE A 18 20.38 -11.19 12.70
C ILE A 18 19.73 -10.30 13.75
N ASP A 19 20.24 -10.27 14.98
CA ASP A 19 19.73 -9.43 16.06
C ASP A 19 19.81 -7.94 15.68
N GLY A 20 20.89 -7.51 15.05
CA GLY A 20 21.06 -6.14 14.54
C GLY A 20 20.04 -5.78 13.46
N GLU A 21 19.79 -6.68 12.52
CA GLU A 21 18.82 -6.46 11.44
C GLU A 21 17.38 -6.44 11.97
N LEU A 22 17.04 -7.34 12.88
CA LEU A 22 15.71 -7.34 13.51
C LEU A 22 15.45 -6.06 14.29
N SER A 23 16.45 -5.58 15.05
CA SER A 23 16.37 -4.31 15.78
C SER A 23 16.19 -3.13 14.85
N ARG A 24 16.91 -3.11 13.72
CA ARG A 24 16.76 -2.07 12.70
C ARG A 24 15.35 -2.06 12.11
N ARG A 25 14.80 -3.21 11.76
CA ARG A 25 13.43 -3.34 11.22
C ARG A 25 12.38 -2.88 12.21
N GLU A 26 12.54 -3.24 13.48
CA GLU A 26 11.63 -2.79 14.54
C GLU A 26 11.69 -1.27 14.72
N THR A 27 12.87 -0.66 14.71
CA THR A 27 13.05 0.79 14.78
C THR A 27 12.35 1.50 13.62
N LEU A 28 12.51 1.00 12.39
CA LEU A 28 11.85 1.56 11.20
C LEU A 28 10.33 1.42 11.27
N ALA A 29 9.82 0.28 11.73
CA ALA A 29 8.38 0.07 11.88
C ALA A 29 7.79 0.99 12.94
N ASN A 30 8.49 1.20 14.06
CA ASN A 30 8.08 2.12 15.13
C ASN A 30 8.09 3.58 14.65
N ALA A 31 9.10 3.98 13.88
CA ALA A 31 9.17 5.32 13.28
C ALA A 31 8.00 5.57 12.32
N GLY A 32 7.66 4.58 11.47
CA GLY A 32 6.52 4.67 10.57
C GLY A 32 5.20 4.86 11.30
N ARG A 33 4.96 4.09 12.37
CA ARG A 33 3.77 4.24 13.21
C ARG A 33 3.72 5.59 13.90
N ALA A 34 4.84 6.09 14.41
CA ALA A 34 4.91 7.39 15.05
C ALA A 34 4.59 8.53 14.07
N MET A 35 5.06 8.43 12.83
CA MET A 35 4.73 9.40 11.76
C MET A 35 3.24 9.35 11.40
N ASP A 36 2.64 8.18 11.31
CA ASP A 36 1.20 8.03 11.08
C ASP A 36 0.37 8.63 12.22
N ASP A 37 0.78 8.42 13.47
CA ASP A 37 0.11 8.99 14.64
C ASP A 37 0.19 10.52 14.63
N ILE A 38 1.32 11.10 14.27
CA ILE A 38 1.50 12.55 14.11
C ILE A 38 0.58 13.07 13.00
N ALA A 39 0.58 12.43 11.84
CA ALA A 39 -0.26 12.82 10.71
C ALA A 39 -1.75 12.79 11.08
N ARG A 40 -2.21 11.74 11.77
CA ARG A 40 -3.59 11.65 12.28
C ARG A 40 -3.93 12.79 13.25
N SER A 41 -3.00 13.14 14.13
CA SER A 41 -3.17 14.23 15.09
C SER A 41 -3.25 15.59 14.38
N VAL A 42 -2.43 15.83 13.37
CA VAL A 42 -2.43 17.06 12.58
C VAL A 42 -3.73 17.20 11.79
N LEU A 43 -4.18 16.13 11.13
CA LEU A 43 -5.46 16.12 10.39
C LEU A 43 -6.64 16.41 11.34
N ALA A 44 -6.66 15.78 12.50
CA ALA A 44 -7.69 16.02 13.51
C ALA A 44 -7.68 17.48 14.01
N ALA A 45 -6.51 18.08 14.20
CA ALA A 45 -6.38 19.49 14.57
C ALA A 45 -6.90 20.44 13.48
N GLN A 46 -6.85 20.02 12.23
CA GLN A 46 -7.41 20.76 11.09
C GLN A 46 -8.91 20.48 10.86
N GLY A 47 -9.53 19.62 11.68
CA GLY A 47 -10.92 19.23 11.56
C GLY A 47 -11.20 18.23 10.46
N ILE A 48 -10.17 17.54 9.96
CA ILE A 48 -10.28 16.50 8.93
C ILE A 48 -10.40 15.14 9.61
N THR A 49 -11.45 14.42 9.29
CA THR A 49 -11.72 13.07 9.81
C THR A 49 -11.65 12.03 8.72
N ASP A 50 -11.47 10.78 9.11
CA ASP A 50 -11.46 9.63 8.22
C ASP A 50 -12.81 9.55 7.45
N GLY A 51 -12.75 9.52 6.14
CA GLY A 51 -13.93 9.53 5.26
C GLY A 51 -14.35 10.91 4.75
N ASP A 52 -13.74 11.99 5.21
CA ASP A 52 -14.00 13.33 4.70
C ASP A 52 -13.51 13.50 3.25
N GLU A 53 -14.01 14.54 2.58
CA GLU A 53 -13.58 14.87 1.23
C GLU A 53 -12.08 15.15 1.19
N TRP A 54 -11.41 14.67 0.15
CA TRP A 54 -9.97 14.85 -0.04
C TRP A 54 -9.62 16.34 -0.16
N VAL A 55 -8.59 16.73 0.56
CA VAL A 55 -8.01 18.07 0.51
C VAL A 55 -6.53 17.95 0.21
N GLN A 56 -6.02 18.79 -0.68
CA GLN A 56 -4.59 18.77 -1.03
C GLN A 56 -3.72 19.02 0.21
N PRO A 57 -2.88 18.06 0.62
CA PRO A 57 -1.92 18.32 1.69
C PRO A 57 -0.92 19.42 1.30
N THR A 58 -0.53 20.22 2.28
CA THR A 58 0.44 21.32 2.08
C THR A 58 1.87 20.83 2.19
N ASP A 59 2.09 19.79 2.99
CA ASP A 59 3.40 19.15 3.17
C ASP A 59 3.23 17.75 3.79
N ALA A 60 4.34 17.11 4.15
CA ALA A 60 4.32 15.76 4.72
C ALA A 60 3.70 15.69 6.14
N THR A 61 3.56 16.81 6.84
CA THR A 61 3.02 16.82 8.22
C THR A 61 1.51 16.66 8.25
N ASN A 62 0.80 17.09 7.21
CA ASN A 62 -0.65 16.91 7.06
C ASN A 62 -1.00 15.98 5.89
N ALA A 63 -0.05 15.18 5.45
CA ALA A 63 -0.27 14.12 4.47
C ALA A 63 -1.13 12.99 5.07
N TYR A 64 -1.86 12.30 4.21
CA TYR A 64 -2.73 11.21 4.66
C TYR A 64 -1.92 9.97 5.05
N PRO A 65 -2.20 9.37 6.23
CA PRO A 65 -1.60 8.10 6.60
C PRO A 65 -2.03 6.96 5.69
N LYS A 66 -1.27 5.88 5.68
CA LYS A 66 -1.72 4.63 5.07
C LYS A 66 -3.03 4.16 5.72
N ASP A 67 -3.91 3.57 4.93
CA ASP A 67 -5.24 3.07 5.32
C ASP A 67 -6.26 4.17 5.69
N TRP A 68 -5.91 5.44 5.54
CA TRP A 68 -6.88 6.54 5.68
C TRP A 68 -7.84 6.56 4.50
N THR A 69 -9.10 6.84 4.75
CA THR A 69 -10.11 6.96 3.70
C THR A 69 -10.49 8.42 3.44
N VAL A 70 -10.80 8.70 2.20
CA VAL A 70 -11.32 10.01 1.75
C VAL A 70 -12.43 9.79 0.74
N THR A 71 -13.30 10.79 0.59
CA THR A 71 -14.19 10.88 -0.57
C THR A 71 -13.60 11.83 -1.61
N HIS A 72 -13.72 11.50 -2.88
CA HIS A 72 -13.27 12.34 -3.99
C HIS A 72 -14.04 11.99 -5.25
N ASP A 73 -14.59 13.00 -5.93
CA ASP A 73 -15.42 12.84 -7.13
C ASP A 73 -16.56 11.81 -6.96
N GLY A 74 -17.20 11.81 -5.79
CA GLY A 74 -18.32 10.93 -5.49
C GLY A 74 -17.94 9.48 -5.16
N LYS A 75 -16.66 9.18 -5.07
CA LYS A 75 -16.12 7.85 -4.74
C LYS A 75 -15.38 7.90 -3.42
N THR A 76 -15.25 6.73 -2.78
CA THR A 76 -14.45 6.56 -1.57
C THR A 76 -13.12 5.91 -1.93
N TRP A 77 -12.04 6.43 -1.36
CA TRP A 77 -10.67 5.98 -1.64
C TRP A 77 -9.93 5.67 -0.34
N VAL A 78 -9.10 4.64 -0.37
CA VAL A 78 -8.21 4.29 0.74
C VAL A 78 -6.75 4.55 0.35
N SER A 79 -5.99 5.19 1.24
CA SER A 79 -4.57 5.47 1.03
C SER A 79 -3.73 4.20 1.07
N LEU A 80 -2.91 3.99 0.06
CA LEU A 80 -2.04 2.82 -0.09
C LEU A 80 -0.63 3.04 0.45
N THR A 81 -0.28 4.27 0.80
CA THR A 81 1.07 4.64 1.25
C THR A 81 1.02 5.58 2.44
N PRO A 82 1.99 5.50 3.37
CA PRO A 82 2.14 6.53 4.40
C PRO A 82 2.52 7.87 3.77
N ALA A 83 2.23 8.96 4.46
CA ALA A 83 2.50 10.33 4.00
C ALA A 83 2.00 10.59 2.56
N ASN A 84 0.77 10.19 2.28
CA ASN A 84 0.16 10.33 0.95
C ASN A 84 -0.25 11.78 0.69
N VAL A 85 0.41 12.42 -0.27
CA VAL A 85 0.14 13.81 -0.70
C VAL A 85 -0.51 13.88 -2.09
N TRP A 86 -0.72 12.74 -2.74
CA TRP A 86 -1.26 12.67 -4.10
C TRP A 86 -2.78 12.72 -4.08
N GLU A 87 -3.33 13.31 -5.13
CA GLU A 87 -4.76 13.29 -5.38
C GLU A 87 -5.20 11.90 -5.86
N PRO A 88 -6.36 11.37 -5.38
CA PRO A 88 -6.91 10.16 -5.97
C PRO A 88 -7.07 10.28 -7.50
N PRO A 89 -6.81 9.22 -8.27
CA PRO A 89 -6.57 7.84 -7.84
C PRO A 89 -5.10 7.48 -7.56
N THR A 90 -4.15 8.38 -7.73
CA THR A 90 -2.71 8.09 -7.59
C THR A 90 -2.35 7.73 -6.15
N ALA A 91 -1.81 6.55 -5.91
CA ALA A 91 -1.51 5.97 -4.59
C ALA A 91 -2.76 5.77 -3.70
N TRP A 92 -3.92 5.72 -4.32
CA TRP A 92 -5.19 5.41 -3.67
C TRP A 92 -5.87 4.23 -4.35
N ARG A 93 -6.71 3.52 -3.63
CA ARG A 93 -7.56 2.47 -4.18
C ARG A 93 -9.02 2.79 -3.89
N GLU A 94 -9.88 2.61 -4.88
CA GLU A 94 -11.30 2.78 -4.71
C GLU A 94 -11.86 1.74 -3.74
N VAL A 95 -12.61 2.19 -2.75
CA VAL A 95 -13.37 1.34 -1.85
C VAL A 95 -14.77 1.20 -2.44
N VAL A 96 -15.11 0.00 -2.85
CA VAL A 96 -16.42 -0.34 -3.43
C VAL A 96 -17.23 -1.19 -2.46
N GLU A 97 -18.54 -1.24 -2.67
CA GLU A 97 -19.41 -2.11 -1.87
C GLU A 97 -19.15 -3.58 -2.17
N GLU A 98 -19.56 -4.45 -1.25
CA GLU A 98 -19.43 -5.90 -1.42
C GLU A 98 -20.15 -6.34 -2.71
N GLY A 99 -19.43 -7.09 -3.55
CA GLY A 99 -19.92 -7.55 -4.85
C GLY A 99 -19.60 -6.61 -6.03
N GLU A 100 -19.06 -5.44 -5.78
CA GLU A 100 -18.55 -4.54 -6.81
C GLU A 100 -17.04 -4.73 -7.02
N THR A 101 -16.58 -4.44 -8.22
CA THR A 101 -15.16 -4.54 -8.58
C THR A 101 -14.61 -3.15 -8.87
N PRO A 102 -13.53 -2.72 -8.18
CA PRO A 102 -12.97 -1.38 -8.40
C PRO A 102 -12.31 -1.28 -9.78
N GLU A 103 -12.35 -0.09 -10.36
CA GLU A 103 -11.65 0.19 -11.62
C GLU A 103 -10.14 0.04 -11.45
N TRP A 104 -9.49 -0.48 -12.50
CA TRP A 104 -8.03 -0.57 -12.53
C TRP A 104 -7.40 0.82 -12.52
N VAL A 105 -6.38 0.99 -11.70
CA VAL A 105 -5.61 2.23 -11.59
C VAL A 105 -4.13 1.91 -11.80
N GLN A 106 -3.43 2.73 -12.57
CA GLN A 106 -2.00 2.55 -12.81
C GLN A 106 -1.23 2.65 -11.48
N PRO A 107 -0.59 1.56 -11.01
CA PRO A 107 0.27 1.64 -9.83
C PRO A 107 1.47 2.56 -10.04
N THR A 108 1.88 3.24 -8.97
CA THR A 108 3.03 4.14 -8.96
C THR A 108 4.31 3.45 -8.52
N GLY A 109 4.20 2.28 -7.91
CA GLY A 109 5.34 1.48 -7.44
C GLY A 109 4.91 0.19 -6.77
N ALA A 110 5.84 -0.44 -6.06
CA ALA A 110 5.58 -1.72 -5.39
C ALA A 110 4.57 -1.60 -4.23
N HIS A 111 4.45 -0.42 -3.63
CA HIS A 111 3.57 -0.18 -2.47
C HIS A 111 2.08 -0.17 -2.82
N ASP A 112 1.73 0.18 -4.05
CA ASP A 112 0.36 0.22 -4.55
C ASP A 112 0.10 -0.76 -5.71
N ALA A 113 1.05 -1.66 -5.98
CA ALA A 113 0.91 -2.72 -6.95
C ALA A 113 -0.18 -3.73 -6.55
N TYR A 114 -0.84 -4.29 -7.53
CA TYR A 114 -1.84 -5.35 -7.29
C TYR A 114 -1.16 -6.65 -6.88
N GLN A 115 -1.77 -7.33 -5.93
CA GLN A 115 -1.29 -8.62 -5.46
C GLN A 115 -2.08 -9.74 -6.11
N LYS A 116 -1.53 -10.94 -6.10
CA LYS A 116 -2.23 -12.12 -6.59
C LYS A 116 -3.58 -12.28 -5.87
N GLY A 117 -4.66 -12.41 -6.66
CA GLY A 117 -6.01 -12.51 -6.17
C GLY A 117 -6.79 -11.18 -6.13
N ASP A 118 -6.13 -10.04 -6.33
CA ASP A 118 -6.81 -8.75 -6.45
C ASP A 118 -7.62 -8.70 -7.75
N THR A 119 -8.83 -8.18 -7.67
CA THR A 119 -9.74 -8.04 -8.81
C THR A 119 -9.88 -6.57 -9.21
N VAL A 120 -10.00 -6.36 -10.52
CA VAL A 120 -10.19 -5.02 -11.10
C VAL A 120 -11.18 -5.07 -12.25
N ALA A 121 -11.88 -3.97 -12.47
CA ALA A 121 -12.62 -3.72 -13.71
C ALA A 121 -11.72 -2.95 -14.68
N PHE A 122 -11.66 -3.40 -15.92
CA PHE A 122 -10.85 -2.77 -16.95
C PHE A 122 -11.51 -2.94 -18.32
N GLU A 123 -11.77 -1.82 -18.99
CA GLU A 123 -12.40 -1.78 -20.32
C GLU A 123 -13.68 -2.62 -20.43
N GLY A 124 -14.53 -2.58 -19.40
CA GLY A 124 -15.82 -3.29 -19.38
C GLY A 124 -15.75 -4.77 -19.04
N ALA A 125 -14.61 -5.25 -18.59
CA ALA A 125 -14.41 -6.62 -18.13
C ALA A 125 -13.77 -6.66 -16.75
N GLU A 126 -13.90 -7.77 -16.06
CA GLU A 126 -13.27 -7.99 -14.75
C GLU A 126 -12.08 -8.95 -14.90
N TYR A 127 -11.02 -8.63 -14.19
CA TYR A 127 -9.77 -9.40 -14.19
C TYR A 127 -9.30 -9.67 -12.77
N VAL A 128 -8.64 -10.81 -12.57
CA VAL A 128 -7.94 -11.14 -11.34
C VAL A 128 -6.44 -11.18 -11.59
N SER A 129 -5.65 -10.58 -10.69
CA SER A 129 -4.20 -10.63 -10.78
C SER A 129 -3.68 -12.03 -10.47
N LEU A 130 -2.81 -12.54 -11.33
CA LEU A 130 -2.18 -13.87 -11.19
C LEU A 130 -0.82 -13.81 -10.50
N ILE A 131 -0.29 -12.60 -10.28
CA ILE A 131 1.04 -12.37 -9.71
C ILE A 131 0.99 -11.31 -8.60
N ASP A 132 1.96 -11.38 -7.69
CA ASP A 132 2.22 -10.32 -6.73
C ASP A 132 3.02 -9.18 -7.40
N GLY A 133 2.86 -7.96 -6.91
CA GLY A 133 3.58 -6.81 -7.44
C GLY A 133 3.21 -6.46 -8.88
N ASN A 134 1.96 -6.68 -9.26
CA ASN A 134 1.48 -6.44 -10.62
C ASN A 134 1.22 -4.94 -10.84
N THR A 135 2.06 -4.31 -11.62
CA THR A 135 1.98 -2.88 -11.97
C THR A 135 1.51 -2.63 -13.40
N TRP A 136 1.22 -3.69 -14.16
CA TRP A 136 0.79 -3.61 -15.54
C TRP A 136 -0.72 -3.72 -15.67
N SER A 137 -1.28 -3.09 -16.71
CA SER A 137 -2.69 -3.26 -17.05
C SER A 137 -2.94 -4.65 -17.68
N PRO A 138 -4.19 -5.11 -17.67
CA PRO A 138 -4.55 -6.36 -18.35
C PRO A 138 -4.16 -6.44 -19.83
N THR A 139 -4.15 -5.30 -20.52
CA THR A 139 -3.73 -5.23 -21.93
C THR A 139 -2.21 -5.16 -22.09
N ALA A 140 -1.49 -4.53 -21.16
CA ALA A 140 -0.02 -4.40 -21.20
C ALA A 140 0.68 -5.72 -20.85
N TYR A 141 0.12 -6.49 -19.93
CA TYR A 141 0.66 -7.78 -19.50
C TYR A 141 -0.44 -8.82 -19.30
N PRO A 142 -0.99 -9.39 -20.38
CA PRO A 142 -2.11 -10.34 -20.27
C PRO A 142 -1.78 -11.60 -19.46
N GLN A 143 -0.51 -12.02 -19.39
CA GLN A 143 -0.08 -13.17 -18.60
C GLN A 143 -0.18 -12.95 -17.08
N GLY A 144 -0.22 -11.69 -16.63
CA GLY A 144 -0.37 -11.33 -15.23
C GLY A 144 -1.83 -11.23 -14.78
N TRP A 145 -2.78 -11.39 -15.68
CA TRP A 145 -4.20 -11.24 -15.42
C TRP A 145 -5.03 -12.37 -16.02
N GLU A 146 -6.06 -12.77 -15.32
CA GLU A 146 -7.08 -13.68 -15.82
C GLU A 146 -8.42 -12.94 -15.92
N LYS A 147 -9.03 -12.97 -17.08
CA LYS A 147 -10.37 -12.42 -17.28
C LYS A 147 -11.39 -13.34 -16.63
N ILE A 148 -12.15 -12.80 -15.69
CA ILE A 148 -13.15 -13.55 -14.93
C ILE A 148 -14.59 -13.21 -15.33
N ASN A 149 -14.81 -12.00 -15.84
CA ASN A 149 -16.12 -11.54 -16.31
C ASN A 149 -15.96 -10.54 -17.46
N ALA A 150 -16.95 -10.48 -18.31
CA ALA A 150 -17.01 -9.55 -19.43
C ALA A 150 -18.17 -8.58 -19.31
#